data_35e149fb3d20f3740eba7ed7d0d6761f
#
_entry.id   35e149fb3d20f3740eba7ed7d0d6761f
#
_cell.length_a   1.000
_cell.length_b   1.000
_cell.length_c   1.000
_cell.angle_alpha   90.00
_cell.angle_beta   90.00
_cell.angle_gamma   90.00
#
_symmetry.space_group_name_H-M   'P 1'
#
loop_
_entity.id
_entity.type
_entity.pdbx_description
1 polymer ?
#
loop_
_entity_poly.entity_id
_entity_poly.type
_entity_poly.pdbx_seq_one_letter_code
_entity_poly.pdbx_strand_id
1 'polypeptide(L)'
;MATKQPQHCDGELQQQFDSAFTLLESAVDNGRIPGGVLGVTDLKLGRTARATGMAALKPDKREMQLDTWFDLASLTKVLFTTPRILALHHAGRIDLDAPLTSVIPDLHQQVPDAWQRQITFRQCLGHQTALPGVFPLYTYGL
;
A
#
# COMPACT_ATOMS: atom_id res chain seq x y z
N MET A 1 -23.19 -7.44 13.47
CA MET A 1 -23.32 -6.14 12.74
C MET A 1 -23.46 -6.47 11.28
N ALA A 2 -24.58 -6.13 10.65
CA ALA A 2 -24.82 -6.44 9.24
C ALA A 2 -23.84 -5.65 8.37
N THR A 3 -23.01 -6.32 7.59
CA THR A 3 -22.14 -5.77 6.56
C THR A 3 -23.04 -5.11 5.51
N LYS A 4 -23.02 -3.78 5.49
CA LYS A 4 -23.72 -3.00 4.47
C LYS A 4 -23.09 -3.32 3.12
N GLN A 5 -23.81 -4.04 2.26
CA GLN A 5 -23.40 -4.25 0.87
C GLN A 5 -23.18 -2.91 0.17
N PRO A 6 -22.18 -2.80 -0.73
CA PRO A 6 -21.94 -1.58 -1.49
C PRO A 6 -23.20 -1.22 -2.28
N GLN A 7 -23.63 0.04 -2.17
CA GLN A 7 -24.86 0.53 -2.77
C GLN A 7 -24.63 0.90 -4.23
N HIS A 8 -25.55 0.45 -5.06
CA HIS A 8 -25.83 0.81 -6.46
C HIS A 8 -24.60 1.04 -7.36
N CYS A 9 -24.38 0.08 -8.21
CA CYS A 9 -23.46 0.15 -9.33
C CYS A 9 -24.28 0.23 -10.63
N ASP A 10 -23.91 1.10 -11.55
CA ASP A 10 -24.47 1.15 -12.90
C ASP A 10 -24.17 -0.18 -13.63
N GLY A 11 -25.04 -0.59 -14.54
CA GLY A 11 -24.92 -1.86 -15.28
C GLY A 11 -23.60 -1.97 -16.07
N GLU A 12 -23.09 -0.87 -16.59
CA GLU A 12 -21.80 -0.86 -17.30
C GLU A 12 -20.61 -1.13 -16.35
N LEU A 13 -20.57 -0.45 -15.19
CA LEU A 13 -19.54 -0.68 -14.19
C LEU A 13 -19.63 -2.12 -13.63
N GLN A 14 -20.85 -2.64 -13.47
CA GLN A 14 -21.03 -4.01 -12.99
C GLN A 14 -20.51 -5.03 -14.00
N GLN A 15 -20.72 -4.85 -15.29
CA GLN A 15 -20.22 -5.74 -16.33
C GLN A 15 -18.68 -5.73 -16.40
N GLN A 16 -18.07 -4.56 -16.31
CA GLN A 16 -16.61 -4.42 -16.26
C GLN A 16 -16.04 -5.07 -15.00
N PHE A 17 -16.70 -4.87 -13.86
CA PHE A 17 -16.34 -5.50 -12.61
C PHE A 17 -16.40 -7.03 -12.69
N ASP A 18 -17.48 -7.59 -13.22
CA ASP A 18 -17.67 -9.04 -13.35
C ASP A 18 -16.58 -9.67 -14.24
N SER A 19 -16.24 -8.99 -15.33
CA SER A 19 -15.15 -9.44 -16.21
C SER A 19 -13.79 -9.42 -15.51
N ALA A 20 -13.48 -8.40 -14.72
CA ALA A 20 -12.27 -8.32 -13.92
C ALA A 20 -12.26 -9.33 -12.78
N PHE A 21 -13.42 -9.56 -12.13
CA PHE A 21 -13.54 -10.49 -11.02
C PHE A 21 -13.34 -11.94 -11.46
N THR A 22 -13.74 -12.31 -12.67
CA THR A 22 -13.48 -13.63 -13.25
C THR A 22 -11.97 -13.95 -13.31
N LEU A 23 -11.11 -12.95 -13.54
CA LEU A 23 -9.66 -13.15 -13.52
C LEU A 23 -9.16 -13.50 -12.11
N LEU A 24 -9.72 -12.86 -11.08
CA LEU A 24 -9.41 -13.15 -9.70
C LEU A 24 -9.87 -14.57 -9.31
N GLU A 25 -11.11 -14.93 -9.67
CA GLU A 25 -11.64 -16.28 -9.45
C GLU A 25 -10.75 -17.35 -10.12
N SER A 26 -10.38 -17.13 -11.37
CA SER A 26 -9.49 -18.04 -12.10
C SER A 26 -8.12 -18.19 -11.41
N ALA A 27 -7.57 -17.13 -10.82
CA ALA A 27 -6.30 -17.21 -10.09
C ALA A 27 -6.43 -18.02 -8.80
N VAL A 28 -7.57 -17.95 -8.12
CA VAL A 28 -7.89 -18.76 -6.94
C VAL A 28 -8.09 -20.24 -7.34
N ASP A 29 -8.91 -20.50 -8.35
CA ASP A 29 -9.24 -21.85 -8.83
C ASP A 29 -8.00 -22.60 -9.31
N ASN A 30 -7.08 -21.90 -9.95
CA ASN A 30 -5.80 -22.44 -10.40
C ASN A 30 -4.73 -22.52 -9.28
N GLY A 31 -5.08 -22.20 -8.04
CA GLY A 31 -4.19 -22.26 -6.87
C GLY A 31 -3.03 -21.27 -6.88
N ARG A 32 -3.07 -20.22 -7.71
CA ARG A 32 -2.02 -19.18 -7.76
C ARG A 32 -2.03 -18.31 -6.52
N ILE A 33 -3.20 -18.03 -5.97
CA ILE A 33 -3.41 -17.29 -4.74
C ILE A 33 -4.50 -17.98 -3.89
N PRO A 34 -4.47 -17.88 -2.57
CA PRO A 34 -5.48 -18.53 -1.73
C PRO A 34 -6.84 -17.85 -1.81
N GLY A 35 -6.89 -16.56 -2.04
CA GLY A 35 -8.11 -15.77 -2.14
C GLY A 35 -7.81 -14.29 -2.32
N GLY A 36 -8.84 -13.47 -2.49
CA GLY A 36 -8.70 -12.04 -2.67
C GLY A 36 -10.02 -11.29 -2.60
N VAL A 37 -9.91 -9.99 -2.53
CA VAL A 37 -11.03 -9.04 -2.62
C VAL A 37 -10.75 -8.10 -3.78
N LEU A 38 -11.71 -7.94 -4.67
CA LEU A 38 -11.72 -6.92 -5.71
C LEU A 38 -12.78 -5.88 -5.37
N GLY A 39 -12.41 -4.61 -5.42
CA GLY A 39 -13.32 -3.49 -5.31
C GLY A 39 -13.09 -2.49 -6.42
N VAL A 40 -14.14 -1.87 -6.89
CA VAL A 40 -14.09 -0.76 -7.84
C VAL A 40 -14.97 0.38 -7.34
N THR A 41 -14.55 1.59 -7.61
CA THR A 41 -15.33 2.79 -7.33
C THR A 41 -15.22 3.77 -8.48
N ASP A 42 -16.33 4.39 -8.82
CA ASP A 42 -16.43 5.49 -9.75
C ASP A 42 -17.31 6.59 -9.14
N LEU A 43 -17.00 7.86 -9.41
CA LEU A 43 -17.72 8.99 -8.81
C LEU A 43 -19.15 9.14 -9.32
N LYS A 44 -19.45 8.63 -10.53
CA LYS A 44 -20.76 8.73 -11.17
C LYS A 44 -21.53 7.42 -11.13
N LEU A 45 -20.82 6.30 -11.38
CA LEU A 45 -21.42 4.97 -11.55
C LEU A 45 -21.52 4.20 -10.23
N GLY A 46 -20.91 4.71 -9.15
CA GLY A 46 -20.98 4.12 -7.82
C GLY A 46 -19.81 3.20 -7.48
N ARG A 47 -20.08 2.18 -6.66
CA ARG A 47 -19.03 1.26 -6.17
C ARG A 47 -19.57 -0.16 -6.00
N THR A 48 -18.70 -1.14 -6.22
CA THR A 48 -18.97 -2.55 -5.92
C THR A 48 -17.71 -3.26 -5.43
N ALA A 49 -17.88 -4.35 -4.67
CA ALA A 49 -16.79 -5.20 -4.22
C ALA A 49 -17.27 -6.63 -4.01
N ARG A 50 -16.38 -7.60 -4.26
CA ARG A 50 -16.61 -9.02 -4.00
C ARG A 50 -15.34 -9.68 -3.47
N ALA A 51 -15.53 -10.75 -2.68
CA ALA A 51 -14.47 -11.60 -2.15
C ALA A 51 -14.58 -13.00 -2.77
N THR A 52 -13.45 -13.70 -2.92
CA THR A 52 -13.39 -15.08 -3.37
C THR A 52 -12.23 -15.82 -2.70
N GLY A 53 -12.37 -17.15 -2.52
CA GLY A 53 -11.34 -18.01 -1.96
C GLY A 53 -11.17 -17.91 -0.45
N MET A 54 -9.94 -18.10 0.03
CA MET A 54 -9.61 -18.21 1.45
C MET A 54 -8.75 -17.05 1.93
N ALA A 55 -9.07 -16.51 3.11
CA ALA A 55 -8.26 -15.52 3.82
C ALA A 55 -7.09 -16.18 4.56
N ALA A 56 -7.25 -17.44 5.00
CA ALA A 56 -6.20 -18.22 5.62
C ALA A 56 -6.34 -19.70 5.25
N LEU A 57 -5.20 -20.36 5.03
CA LEU A 57 -5.13 -21.80 4.79
C LEU A 57 -4.66 -22.58 6.02
N LYS A 58 -3.94 -21.91 6.92
CA LYS A 58 -3.36 -22.47 8.16
C LYS A 58 -3.44 -21.44 9.29
N PRO A 59 -3.50 -21.86 10.57
CA PRO A 59 -3.72 -23.24 11.00
C PRO A 59 -5.10 -23.77 10.60
N ASP A 60 -6.13 -22.89 10.61
CA ASP A 60 -7.51 -23.21 10.24
C ASP A 60 -7.90 -22.45 8.97
N LYS A 61 -8.61 -23.13 8.08
CA LYS A 61 -9.16 -22.51 6.88
C LYS A 61 -10.22 -21.46 7.26
N ARG A 62 -10.09 -20.26 6.68
CA ARG A 62 -11.08 -19.19 6.81
C ARG A 62 -11.39 -18.63 5.43
N GLU A 63 -12.68 -18.48 5.15
CA GLU A 63 -13.13 -17.87 3.89
C GLU A 63 -12.75 -16.39 3.82
N MET A 64 -12.48 -15.93 2.61
CA MET A 64 -12.28 -14.52 2.33
C MET A 64 -13.60 -13.75 2.44
N GLN A 65 -13.59 -12.64 3.15
CA GLN A 65 -14.75 -11.77 3.34
C GLN A 65 -14.39 -10.31 2.98
N LEU A 66 -15.41 -9.47 2.75
CA LEU A 66 -15.16 -8.05 2.46
C LEU A 66 -14.55 -7.28 3.64
N ASP A 67 -14.71 -7.78 4.85
CA ASP A 67 -14.15 -7.22 6.07
C ASP A 67 -12.89 -7.95 6.55
N THR A 68 -12.32 -8.83 5.73
CA THR A 68 -11.02 -9.47 6.00
C THR A 68 -9.93 -8.41 6.13
N TRP A 69 -9.13 -8.53 7.18
CA TRP A 69 -8.00 -7.64 7.41
C TRP A 69 -6.81 -8.04 6.57
N PHE A 70 -6.21 -7.06 5.89
CA PHE A 70 -5.01 -7.21 5.07
C PHE A 70 -3.85 -6.41 5.65
N ASP A 71 -2.65 -6.97 5.59
CA ASP A 71 -1.44 -6.19 5.75
C ASP A 71 -1.29 -5.27 4.53
N LEU A 72 -1.21 -3.98 4.80
CA LEU A 72 -1.06 -2.97 3.75
C LEU A 72 0.34 -2.95 3.13
N ALA A 73 1.34 -3.54 3.81
CA ALA A 73 2.72 -3.54 3.36
C ALA A 73 3.15 -2.15 2.81
N SER A 74 3.65 -2.08 1.60
CA SER A 74 4.09 -0.81 0.98
C SER A 74 2.98 0.17 0.64
N LEU A 75 1.70 -0.22 0.64
CA LEU A 75 0.60 0.74 0.53
C LEU A 75 0.60 1.75 1.69
N THR A 76 1.19 1.40 2.84
CA THR A 76 1.44 2.31 3.96
C THR A 76 2.14 3.59 3.50
N LYS A 77 3.04 3.51 2.51
CA LYS A 77 3.77 4.67 1.99
C LYS A 77 2.83 5.71 1.38
N VAL A 78 1.88 5.27 0.56
CA VAL A 78 0.95 6.16 -0.16
C VAL A 78 -0.29 6.52 0.64
N LEU A 79 -0.73 5.65 1.56
CA LEU A 79 -1.94 5.88 2.37
C LEU A 79 -1.65 6.64 3.66
N PHE A 80 -0.45 6.53 4.22
CA PHE A 80 -0.10 7.15 5.50
C PHE A 80 1.13 8.06 5.41
N THR A 81 2.30 7.52 5.00
CA THR A 81 3.58 8.26 5.10
C THR A 81 3.56 9.51 4.22
N THR A 82 3.24 9.37 2.94
CA THR A 82 3.22 10.50 2.00
C THR A 82 2.20 11.57 2.40
N PRO A 83 0.92 11.26 2.68
CA PRO A 83 -0.03 12.28 3.14
C PRO A 83 0.42 12.97 4.43
N ARG A 84 1.04 12.22 5.36
CA ARG A 84 1.51 12.82 6.62
C ARG A 84 2.67 13.80 6.40
N ILE A 85 3.64 13.45 5.56
CA ILE A 85 4.75 14.36 5.20
C ILE A 85 4.23 15.60 4.48
N LEU A 86 3.31 15.44 3.52
CA LEU A 86 2.71 16.59 2.82
C LEU A 86 1.91 17.50 3.77
N ALA A 87 1.20 16.95 4.74
CA ALA A 87 0.51 17.73 5.78
C ALA A 87 1.49 18.52 6.65
N LEU A 88 2.62 17.92 7.03
CA LEU A 88 3.67 18.61 7.79
C LEU A 88 4.33 19.71 6.96
N HIS A 89 4.55 19.48 5.68
CA HIS A 89 5.06 20.50 4.75
C HIS A 89 4.08 21.67 4.60
N HIS A 90 2.80 21.38 4.38
CA HIS A 90 1.76 22.40 4.30
C HIS A 90 1.66 23.25 5.59
N ALA A 91 1.89 22.63 6.73
CA ALA A 91 1.94 23.33 8.03
C ALA A 91 3.25 24.08 8.29
N GLY A 92 4.18 24.15 7.32
CA GLY A 92 5.49 24.81 7.46
C GLY A 92 6.45 24.12 8.43
N ARG A 93 6.20 22.86 8.81
CA ARG A 93 7.01 22.11 9.79
C ARG A 93 8.15 21.32 9.15
N ILE A 94 8.07 21.04 7.86
CA ILE A 94 9.10 20.33 7.08
C ILE A 94 9.23 21.06 5.74
N ASP A 95 10.47 21.29 5.33
CA ASP A 95 10.80 21.65 3.96
C ASP A 95 11.12 20.36 3.18
N LEU A 96 10.41 20.12 2.06
CA LEU A 96 10.62 18.93 1.22
C LEU A 96 12.00 18.90 0.56
N ASP A 97 12.62 20.06 0.37
CA ASP A 97 13.94 20.21 -0.24
C ASP A 97 15.09 20.23 0.78
N ALA A 98 14.75 20.25 2.07
CA ALA A 98 15.74 20.06 3.11
C ALA A 98 16.27 18.61 3.16
N PRO A 99 17.54 18.40 3.48
CA PRO A 99 18.11 17.08 3.67
C PRO A 99 17.49 16.37 4.88
N LEU A 100 17.42 15.04 4.84
CA LEU A 100 16.95 14.23 5.97
C LEU A 100 17.72 14.49 7.26
N THR A 101 18.98 14.88 7.16
CA THR A 101 19.83 15.25 8.31
C THR A 101 19.33 16.44 9.10
N SER A 102 18.40 17.24 8.54
CA SER A 102 17.73 18.32 9.27
C SER A 102 16.84 17.82 10.42
N VAL A 103 16.37 16.56 10.35
CA VAL A 103 15.55 15.89 11.39
C VAL A 103 16.15 14.58 11.90
N ILE A 104 17.11 14.01 11.16
CA ILE A 104 17.86 12.79 11.54
C ILE A 104 19.35 13.15 11.45
N PRO A 105 19.88 13.92 12.41
CA PRO A 105 21.25 14.47 12.34
C PRO A 105 22.33 13.40 12.36
N ASP A 106 22.06 12.24 12.93
CA ASP A 106 22.97 11.10 13.03
C ASP A 106 22.94 10.19 11.80
N LEU A 107 22.13 10.50 10.76
CA LEU A 107 22.16 9.78 9.50
C LEU A 107 23.58 9.81 8.89
N HIS A 108 24.25 8.66 8.79
CA HIS A 108 25.63 8.55 8.32
C HIS A 108 26.63 9.52 8.98
N GLN A 109 26.47 9.84 10.26
CA GLN A 109 27.30 10.83 10.96
C GLN A 109 28.79 10.46 11.01
N GLN A 110 29.12 9.15 10.92
CA GLN A 110 30.52 8.66 10.91
C GLN A 110 31.24 8.94 9.57
N VAL A 111 30.50 9.34 8.54
CA VAL A 111 31.03 9.72 7.23
C VAL A 111 30.45 11.11 6.86
N PRO A 112 31.06 12.21 7.34
CA PRO A 112 30.49 13.54 7.21
C PRO A 112 30.17 13.97 5.77
N ASP A 113 30.99 13.51 4.80
CA ASP A 113 30.83 13.86 3.37
C ASP A 113 30.01 12.80 2.61
N ALA A 114 29.34 11.87 3.30
CA ALA A 114 28.51 10.87 2.65
C ALA A 114 27.37 11.54 1.86
N TRP A 115 27.22 11.17 0.59
CA TRP A 115 26.17 11.72 -0.28
C TRP A 115 24.76 11.45 0.29
N GLN A 116 24.59 10.38 1.05
CA GLN A 116 23.32 10.03 1.71
C GLN A 116 22.85 11.14 2.67
N ARG A 117 23.78 11.93 3.18
CA ARG A 117 23.46 13.09 4.06
C ARG A 117 22.75 14.22 3.32
N GLN A 118 22.84 14.23 1.98
CA GLN A 118 22.21 15.24 1.11
C GLN A 118 20.82 14.80 0.61
N ILE A 119 20.41 13.55 0.89
CA ILE A 119 19.09 13.05 0.47
C ILE A 119 17.99 13.91 1.09
N THR A 120 17.08 14.40 0.25
CA THR A 120 15.93 15.23 0.66
C THR A 120 14.67 14.41 0.87
N PHE A 121 13.69 14.98 1.58
CA PHE A 121 12.36 14.39 1.72
C PHE A 121 11.70 14.19 0.35
N ARG A 122 11.84 15.15 -0.57
CA ARG A 122 11.29 15.05 -1.94
C ARG A 122 11.85 13.85 -2.68
N GLN A 123 13.16 13.63 -2.60
CA GLN A 123 13.79 12.46 -3.25
C GLN A 123 13.30 11.15 -2.64
N CYS A 124 13.09 11.08 -1.33
CA CYS A 124 12.51 9.90 -0.68
C CYS A 124 11.09 9.61 -1.18
N LEU A 125 10.22 10.64 -1.20
CA LEU A 125 8.84 10.51 -1.66
C LEU A 125 8.76 10.11 -3.15
N GLY A 126 9.71 10.58 -3.97
CA GLY A 126 9.79 10.31 -5.41
C GLY A 126 10.57 9.04 -5.78
N HIS A 127 11.07 8.25 -4.81
CA HIS A 127 11.94 7.11 -5.05
C HIS A 127 13.21 7.45 -5.86
N GLN A 128 13.83 8.62 -5.61
CA GLN A 128 14.96 9.16 -6.36
C GLN A 128 16.24 9.23 -5.52
N THR A 129 16.36 8.40 -4.50
CA THR A 129 17.45 8.47 -3.53
C THR A 129 18.69 7.67 -3.91
N ALA A 130 18.64 6.82 -4.93
CA ALA A 130 19.65 5.83 -5.27
C ALA A 130 20.03 4.86 -4.10
N LEU A 131 19.22 4.83 -3.03
CA LEU A 131 19.36 3.85 -1.95
C LEU A 131 18.90 2.47 -2.44
N PRO A 132 19.47 1.37 -1.92
CA PRO A 132 19.00 0.02 -2.25
C PRO A 132 17.53 -0.14 -1.83
N GLY A 133 16.71 -0.74 -2.71
CA GLY A 133 15.29 -0.95 -2.47
C GLY A 133 14.98 -1.93 -1.34
N VAL A 134 15.91 -2.82 -1.03
CA VAL A 134 15.84 -3.79 0.07
C VAL A 134 17.16 -3.82 0.80
N PHE A 135 17.12 -3.77 2.12
CA PHE A 135 18.29 -3.97 2.97
C PHE A 135 18.07 -5.25 3.79
N PRO A 136 18.89 -6.30 3.57
CA PRO A 136 18.70 -7.59 4.23
C PRO A 136 19.25 -7.57 5.67
N LEU A 137 18.51 -6.96 6.61
CA LEU A 137 18.88 -6.83 8.02
C LEU A 137 19.27 -8.18 8.67
N TYR A 138 18.60 -9.27 8.25
CA TYR A 138 18.86 -10.61 8.74
C TYR A 138 20.29 -11.12 8.45
N THR A 139 20.97 -10.58 7.44
CA THR A 139 22.36 -10.97 7.15
C THR A 139 23.37 -10.33 8.09
N TYR A 140 22.95 -9.35 8.89
CA TYR A 140 23.81 -8.61 9.84
C TYR A 140 23.55 -8.97 11.29
N GLY A 141 22.71 -9.98 11.56
CA GLY A 141 22.43 -10.45 12.93
C GLY A 141 21.70 -9.46 13.82
N LEU A 142 20.93 -8.52 13.20
CA LEU A 142 20.08 -7.55 13.89
C LEU A 142 18.63 -8.04 13.92
#